data_8ffaf1c1289dbd3eeacbde57eb9a5a16
#
_entry.id   8ffaf1c1289dbd3eeacbde57eb9a5a16
#
_cell.length_a   1.000
_cell.length_b   1.000
_cell.length_c   1.000
_cell.angle_alpha   90.00
_cell.angle_beta   90.00
_cell.angle_gamma   90.00
#
_symmetry.space_group_name_H-M   'P 1'
#
loop_
_entity.id
_entity.type
_entity.pdbx_description
1 polymer ?
#
loop_
_entity_poly.entity_id
_entity_poly.type
_entity_poly.pdbx_seq_one_letter_code
_entity_poly.pdbx_strand_id
1 'polypeptide(L)'
;MLVEKRVGDVAYEVNPARPCALALDDNLYELLGESDEVSIDNLMDALIERAGKPRPLSLMWHMTRRCNFACPFCFIRDNSFDGDPTFDSVLPLLERIISLGLVRATLSGGECLLVKDFPSIYRYLKESGVLVTIFTNGSLIDGGVLNLFSELPPFSVEITFYDDDFESRPYRAALSLRNLGIDVLGKFTVSREKAALLHSVERWCALHDIPFLFDPVLFNGENGIDAESQAVNGEALVDLNVRRFGVGYGDENVVCTPLRSLQCKAADRAVFLSPELELSICHDMKRRWATAGKGFDEAYRLMRLWIEELKDVPIEGCSGCIDRPLCNMCTARSELIESPHGTRICVPEGHCREVATLGEKMRRRIREQKGDMR
;
A
#
# COMPACT_ATOMS: atom_id res chain seq x y z
N MET A 1 3.01 3.81 -26.20
CA MET A 1 2.48 2.66 -26.98
C MET A 1 1.39 2.04 -26.12
N LEU A 2 0.21 1.80 -26.71
CA LEU A 2 -0.88 1.12 -26.02
C LEU A 2 -0.57 -0.37 -25.93
N VAL A 3 -0.88 -0.99 -24.81
CA VAL A 3 -0.70 -2.43 -24.60
C VAL A 3 -2.07 -3.04 -24.31
N GLU A 4 -2.48 -3.98 -25.17
CA GLU A 4 -3.72 -4.72 -24.93
C GLU A 4 -3.57 -5.64 -23.73
N LYS A 5 -4.55 -5.60 -22.85
CA LYS A 5 -4.66 -6.43 -21.67
C LYS A 5 -5.96 -7.22 -21.71
N ARG A 6 -5.95 -8.39 -21.09
CA ARG A 6 -7.15 -9.23 -20.94
C ARG A 6 -7.33 -9.70 -19.50
N VAL A 7 -8.56 -9.60 -19.01
CA VAL A 7 -8.99 -10.18 -17.74
C VAL A 7 -10.24 -11.03 -18.02
N GLY A 8 -10.06 -12.34 -18.11
CA GLY A 8 -11.12 -13.24 -18.60
C GLY A 8 -11.38 -12.97 -20.07
N ASP A 9 -12.63 -12.66 -20.40
CA ASP A 9 -13.13 -12.28 -21.72
C ASP A 9 -13.09 -10.76 -21.99
N VAL A 10 -12.72 -9.97 -20.99
CA VAL A 10 -12.59 -8.51 -21.11
C VAL A 10 -11.23 -8.13 -21.68
N ALA A 11 -11.22 -7.41 -22.80
CA ALA A 11 -10.04 -6.78 -23.36
C ALA A 11 -10.08 -5.27 -23.12
N TYR A 12 -8.94 -4.68 -22.80
CA TYR A 12 -8.77 -3.24 -22.64
C TYR A 12 -7.34 -2.84 -22.99
N GLU A 13 -7.15 -1.59 -23.35
CA GLU A 13 -5.83 -1.05 -23.67
C GLU A 13 -5.33 -0.16 -22.53
N VAL A 14 -4.05 -0.28 -22.22
CA VAL A 14 -3.37 0.55 -21.21
C VAL A 14 -2.23 1.29 -21.89
N ASN A 15 -2.12 2.59 -21.64
CA ASN A 15 -0.90 3.31 -21.91
C ASN A 15 0.01 3.28 -20.64
N PRO A 16 1.07 2.46 -20.64
CA PRO A 16 1.92 2.34 -19.47
C PRO A 16 2.70 3.61 -19.11
N ALA A 17 2.76 4.56 -20.03
CA ALA A 17 3.46 5.84 -19.85
C ALA A 17 2.53 7.00 -19.43
N ARG A 18 1.21 6.79 -19.43
CA ARG A 18 0.23 7.82 -19.07
C ARG A 18 -0.86 7.23 -18.19
N PRO A 19 -1.25 7.89 -17.10
CA PRO A 19 -2.15 7.31 -16.10
C PRO A 19 -3.57 7.00 -16.53
N CYS A 20 -4.09 7.55 -17.63
CA CYS A 20 -5.53 7.64 -17.90
C CYS A 20 -5.98 7.35 -19.33
N ALA A 21 -5.14 6.78 -20.19
CA ALA A 21 -5.59 6.43 -21.54
C ALA A 21 -6.00 4.94 -21.58
N LEU A 22 -7.22 4.66 -21.15
CA LEU A 22 -7.85 3.36 -21.31
C LEU A 22 -8.86 3.46 -22.45
N ALA A 23 -8.66 2.73 -23.53
CA ALA A 23 -9.72 2.42 -24.46
C ALA A 23 -10.50 1.23 -23.90
N LEU A 24 -11.72 1.46 -23.47
CA LEU A 24 -12.59 0.45 -22.88
C LEU A 24 -13.55 -0.07 -23.94
N ASP A 25 -13.95 -1.34 -23.85
CA ASP A 25 -15.12 -1.78 -24.59
C ASP A 25 -16.39 -1.09 -24.03
N ASP A 26 -17.42 -0.97 -24.84
CA ASP A 26 -18.66 -0.24 -24.49
C ASP A 26 -19.29 -0.74 -23.19
N ASN A 27 -19.18 -2.03 -22.89
CA ASN A 27 -19.75 -2.63 -21.69
C ASN A 27 -18.95 -2.32 -20.43
N LEU A 28 -17.64 -2.13 -20.54
CA LEU A 28 -16.81 -1.74 -19.40
C LEU A 28 -17.01 -0.24 -19.08
N TYR A 29 -17.30 0.56 -20.11
CA TYR A 29 -17.63 1.95 -19.97
C TYR A 29 -18.94 2.15 -19.17
N GLU A 30 -19.95 1.32 -19.43
CA GLU A 30 -21.22 1.34 -18.68
C GLU A 30 -21.02 1.02 -17.18
N LEU A 31 -20.10 0.09 -16.83
CA LEU A 31 -19.79 -0.27 -15.45
C LEU A 31 -19.03 0.85 -14.69
N LEU A 32 -18.25 1.66 -15.40
CA LEU A 32 -17.43 2.72 -14.80
C LEU A 32 -18.18 4.04 -14.62
N GLY A 33 -19.33 4.19 -15.27
CA GLY A 33 -20.13 5.42 -15.28
C GLY A 33 -19.53 6.52 -16.18
N GLU A 34 -20.29 7.60 -16.37
CA GLU A 34 -19.92 8.74 -17.25
C GLU A 34 -18.84 9.67 -16.64
N SER A 35 -17.90 9.18 -15.84
CA SER A 35 -16.86 10.05 -15.29
C SER A 35 -15.69 10.20 -16.26
N ASP A 36 -15.29 11.44 -16.53
CA ASP A 36 -14.14 11.77 -17.40
C ASP A 36 -12.79 11.27 -16.87
N GLU A 37 -12.73 10.79 -15.62
CA GLU A 37 -11.54 10.23 -14.99
C GLU A 37 -11.85 8.88 -14.32
N VAL A 38 -11.43 7.81 -14.97
CA VAL A 38 -11.52 6.46 -14.40
C VAL A 38 -10.30 6.19 -13.53
N SER A 39 -10.50 6.06 -12.22
CA SER A 39 -9.42 5.64 -11.33
C SER A 39 -9.03 4.18 -11.60
N ILE A 40 -7.74 3.85 -11.41
CA ILE A 40 -7.26 2.46 -11.54
C ILE A 40 -7.99 1.53 -10.57
N ASP A 41 -8.37 2.03 -9.41
CA ASP A 41 -9.11 1.24 -8.41
C ASP A 41 -10.52 0.91 -8.89
N ASN A 42 -11.23 1.86 -9.49
CA ASN A 42 -12.56 1.63 -10.06
C ASN A 42 -12.48 0.65 -11.23
N LEU A 43 -11.47 0.78 -12.09
CA LEU A 43 -11.21 -0.18 -13.16
C LEU A 43 -11.04 -1.61 -12.61
N MET A 44 -10.21 -1.79 -11.59
CA MET A 44 -9.99 -3.12 -11.01
C MET A 44 -11.26 -3.68 -10.37
N ASP A 45 -12.08 -2.85 -9.73
CA ASP A 45 -13.36 -3.28 -9.15
C ASP A 45 -14.31 -3.74 -10.26
N ALA A 46 -14.45 -2.98 -11.34
CA ALA A 46 -15.28 -3.35 -12.49
C ALA A 46 -14.80 -4.64 -13.18
N LEU A 47 -13.47 -4.83 -13.30
CA LEU A 47 -12.89 -6.05 -13.84
C LEU A 47 -13.19 -7.28 -12.97
N ILE A 48 -13.18 -7.15 -11.63
CA ILE A 48 -13.55 -8.22 -10.71
C ILE A 48 -15.04 -8.54 -10.81
N GLU A 49 -15.89 -7.51 -10.82
CA GLU A 49 -17.34 -7.67 -10.94
C GLU A 49 -17.68 -8.42 -12.22
N ARG A 50 -17.15 -8.01 -13.37
CA ARG A 50 -17.38 -8.67 -14.65
C ARG A 50 -16.80 -10.08 -14.72
N ALA A 51 -15.61 -10.32 -14.14
CA ALA A 51 -15.02 -11.65 -14.10
C ALA A 51 -15.80 -12.63 -13.19
N GLY A 52 -16.66 -12.10 -12.31
CA GLY A 52 -17.45 -12.87 -11.34
C GLY A 52 -16.62 -13.65 -10.33
N LYS A 53 -15.31 -13.36 -10.22
CA LYS A 53 -14.40 -14.02 -9.28
C LYS A 53 -13.15 -13.18 -9.01
N PRO A 54 -12.56 -13.32 -7.81
CA PRO A 54 -11.33 -12.67 -7.45
C PRO A 54 -10.15 -13.00 -8.40
N ARG A 55 -9.30 -11.99 -8.64
CA ARG A 55 -8.11 -12.11 -9.48
C ARG A 55 -6.96 -11.26 -8.95
N PRO A 56 -5.68 -11.64 -9.17
CA PRO A 56 -4.52 -10.87 -8.74
C PRO A 56 -4.25 -9.69 -9.69
N LEU A 57 -5.13 -8.68 -9.67
CA LEU A 57 -5.03 -7.50 -10.53
C LEU A 57 -3.99 -6.48 -10.02
N SER A 58 -3.66 -6.53 -8.73
CA SER A 58 -2.66 -5.68 -8.11
C SER A 58 -1.63 -6.52 -7.37
N LEU A 59 -0.36 -6.25 -7.63
CA LEU A 59 0.77 -6.85 -6.93
C LEU A 59 1.45 -5.78 -6.08
N MET A 60 1.67 -6.05 -4.79
CA MET A 60 2.65 -5.34 -3.98
C MET A 60 3.81 -6.28 -3.71
N TRP A 61 5.01 -5.91 -4.10
CA TRP A 61 6.19 -6.76 -3.96
C TRP A 61 7.26 -6.08 -3.13
N HIS A 62 7.59 -6.68 -2.00
CA HIS A 62 8.80 -6.35 -1.27
C HIS A 62 9.96 -7.16 -1.88
N MET A 63 10.76 -6.52 -2.74
CA MET A 63 11.79 -7.21 -3.54
C MET A 63 12.98 -7.66 -2.70
N THR A 64 13.26 -6.97 -1.58
CA THR A 64 14.40 -7.24 -0.70
C THR A 64 14.12 -6.77 0.72
N ARG A 65 14.82 -7.36 1.70
CA ARG A 65 14.88 -6.83 3.07
C ARG A 65 16.02 -5.85 3.26
N ARG A 66 17.00 -5.82 2.36
CA ARG A 66 18.16 -4.93 2.45
C ARG A 66 17.75 -3.48 2.20
N CYS A 67 18.33 -2.57 2.97
CA CYS A 67 18.14 -1.13 2.81
C CYS A 67 19.44 -0.39 3.14
N ASN A 68 19.75 0.66 2.40
CA ASN A 68 20.86 1.55 2.67
C ASN A 68 20.55 2.59 3.76
N PHE A 69 19.29 2.64 4.24
CA PHE A 69 18.89 3.45 5.41
C PHE A 69 18.68 2.56 6.64
N ALA A 70 18.76 3.17 7.82
CA ALA A 70 18.63 2.49 9.11
C ALA A 70 17.54 3.14 9.98
N CYS A 71 16.33 3.27 9.41
CA CYS A 71 15.20 3.88 10.12
C CYS A 71 14.87 3.09 11.40
N PRO A 72 14.75 3.73 12.56
CA PRO A 72 14.52 3.06 13.84
C PRO A 72 13.10 2.46 13.96
N PHE A 73 12.21 2.82 13.04
CA PHE A 73 10.83 2.33 12.95
C PHE A 73 10.59 1.40 11.75
N CYS A 74 11.66 0.92 11.10
CA CYS A 74 11.50 0.06 9.93
C CYS A 74 11.02 -1.34 10.32
N PHE A 75 9.93 -1.77 9.76
CA PHE A 75 9.32 -3.08 10.06
C PHE A 75 9.85 -4.25 9.20
N ILE A 76 10.67 -3.96 8.16
CA ILE A 76 11.11 -4.99 7.21
C ILE A 76 12.64 -5.14 7.11
N ARG A 77 13.42 -4.10 7.41
CA ARG A 77 14.86 -4.09 7.15
C ARG A 77 15.60 -5.24 7.82
N ASP A 78 16.35 -5.98 7.01
CA ASP A 78 17.34 -6.97 7.42
C ASP A 78 18.47 -6.98 6.38
N ASN A 79 19.63 -6.42 6.75
CA ASN A 79 20.77 -6.33 5.83
C ASN A 79 21.58 -7.64 5.74
N SER A 80 21.25 -8.67 6.53
CA SER A 80 21.80 -10.00 6.38
C SER A 80 21.07 -10.84 5.33
N PHE A 81 19.95 -10.33 4.80
CA PHE A 81 19.18 -10.99 3.74
C PHE A 81 20.01 -11.11 2.46
N ASP A 82 20.11 -12.33 1.92
CA ASP A 82 20.87 -12.69 0.71
C ASP A 82 20.00 -13.27 -0.41
N GLY A 83 18.67 -13.29 -0.20
CA GLY A 83 17.68 -13.88 -1.11
C GLY A 83 17.14 -12.91 -2.17
N ASP A 84 17.89 -11.87 -2.58
CA ASP A 84 17.42 -10.95 -3.61
C ASP A 84 17.07 -11.70 -4.90
N PRO A 85 15.94 -11.36 -5.54
CA PRO A 85 15.49 -12.04 -6.75
C PRO A 85 16.44 -11.76 -7.92
N THR A 86 16.76 -12.79 -8.71
CA THR A 86 17.28 -12.60 -10.05
C THR A 86 16.13 -12.59 -11.06
N PHE A 87 16.31 -11.93 -12.20
CA PHE A 87 15.27 -11.88 -13.23
C PHE A 87 14.82 -13.28 -13.65
N ASP A 88 15.76 -14.17 -13.92
CA ASP A 88 15.45 -15.55 -14.32
C ASP A 88 14.68 -16.33 -13.25
N SER A 89 14.97 -16.08 -11.98
CA SER A 89 14.31 -16.79 -10.87
C SER A 89 12.85 -16.39 -10.70
N VAL A 90 12.49 -15.15 -11.07
CA VAL A 90 11.13 -14.62 -10.87
C VAL A 90 10.32 -14.57 -12.16
N LEU A 91 10.95 -14.71 -13.31
CA LEU A 91 10.28 -14.64 -14.62
C LEU A 91 9.04 -15.54 -14.71
N PRO A 92 9.09 -16.85 -14.36
CA PRO A 92 7.93 -17.72 -14.46
C PRO A 92 6.77 -17.27 -13.56
N LEU A 93 7.09 -16.71 -12.40
CA LEU A 93 6.11 -16.16 -11.46
C LEU A 93 5.43 -14.90 -12.03
N LEU A 94 6.22 -13.98 -12.58
CA LEU A 94 5.72 -12.75 -13.19
C LEU A 94 4.87 -13.05 -14.43
N GLU A 95 5.33 -13.93 -15.31
CA GLU A 95 4.55 -14.41 -16.48
C GLU A 95 3.19 -14.93 -16.04
N ARG A 96 3.17 -15.75 -14.99
CA ARG A 96 1.92 -16.31 -14.49
C ARG A 96 0.99 -15.26 -13.93
N ILE A 97 1.47 -14.34 -13.09
CA ILE A 97 0.62 -13.28 -12.52
C ILE A 97 0.09 -12.34 -13.62
N ILE A 98 0.95 -11.98 -14.58
CA ILE A 98 0.56 -11.16 -15.74
C ILE A 98 -0.52 -11.85 -16.57
N SER A 99 -0.38 -13.16 -16.83
CA SER A 99 -1.37 -13.92 -17.59
C SER A 99 -2.75 -14.01 -16.90
N LEU A 100 -2.80 -13.79 -15.59
CA LEU A 100 -4.03 -13.71 -14.82
C LEU A 100 -4.69 -12.33 -14.85
N GLY A 101 -4.04 -11.35 -15.49
CA GLY A 101 -4.59 -10.03 -15.71
C GLY A 101 -4.02 -8.93 -14.83
N LEU A 102 -2.78 -9.07 -14.34
CA LEU A 102 -2.13 -8.04 -13.53
C LEU A 102 -2.21 -6.65 -14.20
N VAL A 103 -2.83 -5.70 -13.52
CA VAL A 103 -2.98 -4.30 -13.97
C VAL A 103 -1.86 -3.44 -13.40
N ARG A 104 -1.61 -3.55 -12.09
CA ARG A 104 -0.67 -2.69 -11.35
C ARG A 104 0.30 -3.52 -10.52
N ALA A 105 1.57 -3.08 -10.50
CA ALA A 105 2.57 -3.58 -9.57
C ALA A 105 3.20 -2.42 -8.78
N THR A 106 3.32 -2.60 -7.46
CA THR A 106 4.09 -1.70 -6.59
C THR A 106 5.36 -2.41 -6.17
N LEU A 107 6.51 -1.89 -6.59
CA LEU A 107 7.82 -2.41 -6.23
C LEU A 107 8.35 -1.63 -5.01
N SER A 108 8.67 -2.35 -3.95
CA SER A 108 9.08 -1.83 -2.66
C SER A 108 10.06 -2.79 -1.97
N GLY A 109 10.11 -2.76 -0.65
CA GLY A 109 10.92 -3.63 0.17
C GLY A 109 11.67 -2.84 1.24
N GLY A 110 12.90 -3.22 1.54
CA GLY A 110 13.83 -2.33 2.21
C GLY A 110 14.12 -1.14 1.30
N GLU A 111 14.98 -1.35 0.29
CA GLU A 111 15.14 -0.43 -0.85
C GLU A 111 15.23 -1.25 -2.15
N CYS A 112 14.19 -1.19 -2.96
CA CYS A 112 14.09 -2.00 -4.18
C CYS A 112 15.18 -1.70 -5.21
N LEU A 113 15.70 -0.47 -5.25
CA LEU A 113 16.79 -0.08 -6.14
C LEU A 113 18.15 -0.69 -5.77
N LEU A 114 18.27 -1.38 -4.63
CA LEU A 114 19.45 -2.20 -4.30
C LEU A 114 19.45 -3.56 -5.00
N VAL A 115 18.30 -4.02 -5.50
CA VAL A 115 18.21 -5.30 -6.21
C VAL A 115 18.94 -5.18 -7.56
N LYS A 116 19.94 -6.02 -7.77
CA LYS A 116 20.78 -5.96 -8.97
C LYS A 116 19.98 -6.05 -10.26
N ASP A 117 18.98 -6.92 -10.28
CA ASP A 117 18.16 -7.19 -11.46
C ASP A 117 16.89 -6.34 -11.52
N PHE A 118 16.78 -5.30 -10.64
CA PHE A 118 15.68 -4.35 -10.68
C PHE A 118 15.41 -3.79 -12.08
N PRO A 119 16.44 -3.34 -12.85
CA PRO A 119 16.20 -2.80 -14.19
C PRO A 119 15.53 -3.80 -15.15
N SER A 120 15.95 -5.07 -15.11
CA SER A 120 15.41 -6.12 -15.98
C SER A 120 13.96 -6.47 -15.59
N ILE A 121 13.70 -6.63 -14.29
CA ILE A 121 12.36 -6.89 -13.74
C ILE A 121 11.43 -5.74 -14.07
N TYR A 122 11.87 -4.51 -13.85
CA TYR A 122 11.11 -3.29 -14.15
C TYR A 122 10.74 -3.21 -15.64
N ARG A 123 11.72 -3.36 -16.53
CA ARG A 123 11.50 -3.35 -17.99
C ARG A 123 10.46 -4.39 -18.39
N TYR A 124 10.61 -5.61 -17.91
CA TYR A 124 9.69 -6.70 -18.23
C TYR A 124 8.24 -6.38 -17.82
N LEU A 125 8.03 -5.88 -16.61
CA LEU A 125 6.70 -5.46 -16.16
C LEU A 125 6.13 -4.33 -17.02
N LYS A 126 6.93 -3.32 -17.33
CA LYS A 126 6.50 -2.18 -18.15
C LYS A 126 6.17 -2.59 -19.59
N GLU A 127 7.02 -3.37 -20.22
CA GLU A 127 6.82 -3.89 -21.58
C GLU A 127 5.63 -4.85 -21.67
N SER A 128 5.32 -5.53 -20.56
CA SER A 128 4.09 -6.30 -20.42
C SER A 128 2.83 -5.46 -20.14
N GLY A 129 2.92 -4.13 -20.17
CA GLY A 129 1.79 -3.20 -19.97
C GLY A 129 1.32 -3.10 -18.53
N VAL A 130 2.15 -3.44 -17.54
CA VAL A 130 1.82 -3.26 -16.14
C VAL A 130 2.09 -1.82 -15.71
N LEU A 131 1.16 -1.21 -14.99
CA LEU A 131 1.34 0.09 -14.33
C LEU A 131 2.26 -0.10 -13.12
N VAL A 132 3.50 0.36 -13.21
CA VAL A 132 4.49 0.13 -12.14
C VAL A 132 4.64 1.37 -11.29
N THR A 133 4.34 1.25 -9.99
CA THR A 133 4.64 2.24 -8.96
C THR A 133 5.90 1.82 -8.20
N ILE A 134 6.74 2.77 -7.87
CA ILE A 134 7.98 2.53 -7.11
C ILE A 134 7.87 3.19 -5.74
N PHE A 135 8.09 2.44 -4.66
CA PHE A 135 8.26 2.97 -3.31
C PHE A 135 9.75 2.91 -2.96
N THR A 136 10.35 4.07 -2.71
CA THR A 136 11.79 4.20 -2.48
C THR A 136 12.11 5.29 -1.45
N ASN A 137 13.28 5.20 -0.85
CA ASN A 137 13.83 6.31 -0.07
C ASN A 137 14.47 7.41 -0.96
N GLY A 138 14.51 7.21 -2.26
CA GLY A 138 14.98 8.17 -3.27
C GLY A 138 16.50 8.37 -3.34
N SER A 139 17.26 7.86 -2.40
CA SER A 139 18.70 8.14 -2.32
C SER A 139 19.54 7.47 -3.42
N LEU A 140 18.99 6.43 -4.06
CA LEU A 140 19.64 5.67 -5.13
C LEU A 140 19.13 6.06 -6.53
N ILE A 141 18.26 7.05 -6.63
CA ILE A 141 17.83 7.59 -7.93
C ILE A 141 18.98 8.45 -8.47
N ASP A 142 19.78 7.83 -9.32
CA ASP A 142 20.91 8.43 -10.01
C ASP A 142 20.66 8.55 -11.52
N GLY A 143 21.70 8.92 -12.28
CA GLY A 143 21.61 9.04 -13.73
C GLY A 143 21.19 7.74 -14.44
N GLY A 144 21.58 6.57 -13.94
CA GLY A 144 21.19 5.29 -14.51
C GLY A 144 19.68 5.01 -14.32
N VAL A 145 19.18 5.25 -13.12
CA VAL A 145 17.74 5.10 -12.82
C VAL A 145 16.91 6.16 -13.55
N LEU A 146 17.37 7.41 -13.59
CA LEU A 146 16.69 8.48 -14.33
C LEU A 146 16.63 8.19 -15.83
N ASN A 147 17.69 7.62 -16.42
CA ASN A 147 17.66 7.21 -17.82
C ASN A 147 16.65 6.07 -18.06
N LEU A 148 16.64 5.05 -17.19
CA LEU A 148 15.64 3.98 -17.26
C LEU A 148 14.21 4.51 -17.18
N PHE A 149 13.94 5.43 -16.24
CA PHE A 149 12.61 5.99 -16.06
C PHE A 149 12.25 7.02 -17.16
N SER A 150 13.22 7.65 -17.80
CA SER A 150 12.99 8.48 -18.99
C SER A 150 12.59 7.64 -20.22
N GLU A 151 13.21 6.46 -20.39
CA GLU A 151 12.85 5.53 -21.49
C GLU A 151 11.51 4.86 -21.26
N LEU A 152 11.25 4.40 -20.04
CA LEU A 152 10.06 3.67 -19.61
C LEU A 152 9.52 4.30 -18.33
N PRO A 153 8.74 5.39 -18.40
CA PRO A 153 8.27 6.10 -17.21
C PRO A 153 7.45 5.19 -16.29
N PRO A 154 7.72 5.17 -14.95
CA PRO A 154 6.83 4.55 -14.00
C PRO A 154 5.46 5.21 -14.00
N PHE A 155 4.44 4.51 -13.47
CA PHE A 155 3.13 5.10 -13.24
C PHE A 155 3.21 6.23 -12.20
N SER A 156 3.97 6.00 -11.12
CA SER A 156 4.29 6.98 -10.10
C SER A 156 5.50 6.54 -9.28
N VAL A 157 6.12 7.49 -8.59
CA VAL A 157 7.19 7.21 -7.62
C VAL A 157 6.79 7.81 -6.27
N GLU A 158 6.65 6.98 -5.24
CA GLU A 158 6.49 7.43 -3.86
C GLU A 158 7.87 7.53 -3.22
N ILE A 159 8.26 8.73 -2.81
CA ILE A 159 9.52 8.98 -2.10
C ILE A 159 9.22 9.25 -0.63
N THR A 160 9.81 8.43 0.25
CA THR A 160 9.73 8.68 1.68
C THR A 160 10.84 9.63 2.10
N PHE A 161 10.45 10.81 2.61
CA PHE A 161 11.35 11.77 3.22
C PHE A 161 11.57 11.47 4.69
N TYR A 162 12.78 11.69 5.20
CA TYR A 162 13.17 11.32 6.56
C TYR A 162 13.73 12.49 7.39
N ASP A 163 14.00 13.60 6.76
CA ASP A 163 14.56 14.84 7.35
C ASP A 163 14.05 16.05 6.57
N ASP A 164 14.53 17.23 6.89
CA ASP A 164 14.30 18.48 6.18
C ASP A 164 15.58 19.08 5.58
N ASP A 165 16.58 18.22 5.30
CA ASP A 165 17.71 18.59 4.43
C ASP A 165 17.26 18.55 2.96
N PHE A 166 16.67 19.67 2.51
CA PHE A 166 16.08 19.81 1.17
C PHE A 166 17.14 19.74 0.04
N GLU A 167 18.43 19.74 0.36
CA GLU A 167 19.52 19.52 -0.58
C GLU A 167 19.96 18.05 -0.63
N SER A 168 19.36 17.19 0.18
CA SER A 168 19.69 15.77 0.20
C SER A 168 19.25 15.05 -1.07
N ARG A 169 19.77 13.84 -1.30
CA ARG A 169 19.48 13.06 -2.50
C ARG A 169 17.98 12.79 -2.73
N PRO A 170 17.16 12.40 -1.72
CA PRO A 170 15.75 12.18 -1.90
C PRO A 170 15.01 13.38 -2.50
N TYR A 171 15.28 14.57 -2.01
CA TYR A 171 14.63 15.78 -2.49
C TYR A 171 15.05 16.15 -3.92
N ARG A 172 16.37 16.05 -4.22
CA ARG A 172 16.86 16.25 -5.60
C ARG A 172 16.30 15.20 -6.57
N ALA A 173 16.15 13.95 -6.13
CA ALA A 173 15.53 12.89 -6.92
C ALA A 173 14.06 13.21 -7.24
N ALA A 174 13.30 13.69 -6.26
CA ALA A 174 11.91 14.12 -6.45
C ALA A 174 11.80 15.19 -7.53
N LEU A 175 12.64 16.23 -7.48
CA LEU A 175 12.66 17.29 -8.49
C LEU A 175 13.09 16.79 -9.87
N SER A 176 14.09 15.90 -9.92
CA SER A 176 14.54 15.32 -11.19
C SER A 176 13.47 14.48 -11.87
N LEU A 177 12.72 13.67 -11.11
CA LEU A 177 11.59 12.89 -11.61
C LEU A 177 10.45 13.80 -12.11
N ARG A 178 10.12 14.84 -11.34
CA ARG A 178 9.12 15.83 -11.76
C ARG A 178 9.51 16.51 -13.07
N ASN A 179 10.79 16.87 -13.24
CA ASN A 179 11.31 17.46 -14.49
C ASN A 179 11.22 16.50 -15.69
N LEU A 180 11.20 15.17 -15.44
CA LEU A 180 10.92 14.16 -16.47
C LEU A 180 9.42 13.96 -16.72
N GLY A 181 8.54 14.69 -16.02
CA GLY A 181 7.09 14.54 -16.13
C GLY A 181 6.55 13.29 -15.44
N ILE A 182 7.32 12.72 -14.49
CA ILE A 182 6.91 11.55 -13.71
C ILE A 182 6.17 12.03 -12.47
N ASP A 183 5.03 11.38 -12.17
CA ASP A 183 4.26 11.66 -10.98
C ASP A 183 5.01 11.21 -9.72
N VAL A 184 5.27 12.18 -8.84
CA VAL A 184 5.94 11.95 -7.55
C VAL A 184 4.94 12.19 -6.43
N LEU A 185 4.89 11.25 -5.49
CA LEU A 185 4.18 11.38 -4.23
C LEU A 185 5.20 11.47 -3.09
N GLY A 186 5.17 12.53 -2.32
CA GLY A 186 5.98 12.67 -1.10
C GLY A 186 5.29 11.96 0.06
N LYS A 187 6.05 11.17 0.81
CA LYS A 187 5.58 10.52 2.03
C LYS A 187 6.48 10.85 3.20
N PHE A 188 5.88 10.97 4.39
CA PHE A 188 6.60 11.16 5.64
C PHE A 188 6.06 10.25 6.73
N THR A 189 6.91 9.38 7.27
CA THR A 189 6.55 8.55 8.41
C THR A 189 6.83 9.34 9.68
N VAL A 190 5.77 9.65 10.43
CA VAL A 190 5.86 10.54 11.60
C VAL A 190 6.22 9.73 12.82
N SER A 191 7.49 9.74 13.21
CA SER A 191 7.95 9.26 14.51
C SER A 191 7.95 10.39 15.54
N ARG A 192 8.03 10.04 16.83
CA ARG A 192 8.09 11.01 17.93
C ARG A 192 9.21 12.04 17.77
N GLU A 193 10.39 11.59 17.35
CA GLU A 193 11.56 12.46 17.16
C GLU A 193 11.40 13.38 15.94
N LYS A 194 10.65 12.93 14.92
CA LYS A 194 10.55 13.63 13.64
C LYS A 194 9.24 14.39 13.45
N ALA A 195 8.34 14.34 14.41
CA ALA A 195 7.04 15.02 14.32
C ALA A 195 7.16 16.54 14.05
N ALA A 196 8.18 17.18 14.60
CA ALA A 196 8.44 18.61 14.39
C ALA A 196 8.81 18.96 12.93
N LEU A 197 9.35 17.98 12.16
CA LEU A 197 9.77 18.19 10.77
C LEU A 197 8.60 18.11 9.78
N LEU A 198 7.46 17.56 10.20
CA LEU A 198 6.32 17.32 9.31
C LEU A 198 5.89 18.57 8.53
N HIS A 199 5.81 19.70 9.21
CA HIS A 199 5.35 20.95 8.57
C HIS A 199 6.34 21.49 7.54
N SER A 200 7.67 21.42 7.81
CA SER A 200 8.70 21.87 6.86
C SER A 200 8.70 21.00 5.60
N VAL A 201 8.59 19.68 5.75
CA VAL A 201 8.51 18.74 4.61
C VAL A 201 7.23 18.93 3.79
N GLU A 202 6.08 19.03 4.45
CA GLU A 202 4.80 19.30 3.79
C GLU A 202 4.84 20.60 2.98
N ARG A 203 5.38 21.67 3.58
CA ARG A 203 5.53 22.97 2.91
C ARG A 203 6.47 22.89 1.70
N TRP A 204 7.58 22.16 1.82
CA TRP A 204 8.48 21.94 0.70
C TRP A 204 7.76 21.21 -0.45
N CYS A 205 7.03 20.14 -0.14
CA CYS A 205 6.24 19.41 -1.14
C CYS A 205 5.22 20.34 -1.83
N ALA A 206 4.51 21.14 -1.06
CA ALA A 206 3.53 22.10 -1.60
C ALA A 206 4.18 23.15 -2.52
N LEU A 207 5.38 23.65 -2.19
CA LEU A 207 6.12 24.62 -3.02
C LEU A 207 6.58 24.03 -4.37
N HIS A 208 6.67 22.71 -4.47
CA HIS A 208 7.13 22.01 -5.67
C HIS A 208 6.02 21.22 -6.37
N ASP A 209 4.75 21.48 -6.02
CA ASP A 209 3.56 20.78 -6.55
C ASP A 209 3.67 19.24 -6.43
N ILE A 210 4.24 18.76 -5.31
CA ILE A 210 4.33 17.34 -5.00
C ILE A 210 3.21 17.00 -4.02
N PRO A 211 2.23 16.13 -4.41
CA PRO A 211 1.26 15.59 -3.47
C PRO A 211 1.96 14.95 -2.28
N PHE A 212 1.40 15.14 -1.09
CA PHE A 212 2.05 14.73 0.15
C PHE A 212 1.14 13.92 1.06
N LEU A 213 1.68 12.82 1.57
CA LEU A 213 1.03 11.98 2.58
C LEU A 213 1.92 11.88 3.81
N PHE A 214 1.29 11.80 4.97
CA PHE A 214 1.99 11.43 6.19
C PHE A 214 1.30 10.29 6.91
N ASP A 215 2.09 9.45 7.58
CA ASP A 215 1.57 8.33 8.37
C ASP A 215 2.12 8.41 9.81
N PRO A 216 1.25 8.65 10.80
CA PRO A 216 1.63 8.66 12.21
C PRO A 216 1.60 7.26 12.84
N VAL A 217 1.18 6.24 12.09
CA VAL A 217 1.04 4.87 12.61
C VAL A 217 2.32 4.09 12.39
N LEU A 218 2.89 3.61 13.46
CA LEU A 218 4.01 2.69 13.45
C LEU A 218 3.58 1.36 14.06
N PHE A 219 4.11 0.28 13.53
CA PHE A 219 3.82 -1.06 14.02
C PHE A 219 5.07 -1.93 13.95
N ASN A 220 5.17 -2.89 14.86
CA ASN A 220 6.29 -3.81 14.91
C ASN A 220 6.24 -4.81 13.77
N GLY A 221 7.37 -4.99 13.10
CA GLY A 221 7.56 -6.01 12.07
C GLY A 221 8.12 -7.31 12.62
N GLU A 222 8.52 -8.17 11.69
CA GLU A 222 9.13 -9.48 12.02
C GLU A 222 10.65 -9.38 12.27
N ASN A 223 11.25 -8.20 12.05
CA ASN A 223 12.70 -7.97 12.14
C ASN A 223 13.21 -7.64 13.56
N GLY A 224 12.32 -7.67 14.56
CA GLY A 224 12.67 -7.41 15.97
C GLY A 224 12.88 -5.94 16.32
N ILE A 225 12.63 -5.01 15.40
CA ILE A 225 12.68 -3.56 15.69
C ILE A 225 11.39 -3.16 16.41
N ASP A 226 11.53 -2.53 17.58
CA ASP A 226 10.42 -1.95 18.33
C ASP A 226 10.02 -0.58 17.72
N ALA A 227 9.29 -0.64 16.61
CA ALA A 227 8.81 0.54 15.92
C ALA A 227 7.73 1.28 16.71
N GLU A 228 6.89 0.57 17.46
CA GLU A 228 5.81 1.16 18.24
C GLU A 228 6.33 2.09 19.33
N SER A 229 7.50 1.80 19.91
CA SER A 229 8.16 2.70 20.88
C SER A 229 8.52 4.06 20.29
N GLN A 230 8.64 4.17 18.97
CA GLN A 230 8.92 5.42 18.24
C GLN A 230 7.65 6.17 17.86
N ALA A 231 6.47 5.61 18.09
CA ALA A 231 5.20 6.21 17.68
C ALA A 231 4.91 7.52 18.43
N VAL A 232 4.25 8.44 17.73
CA VAL A 232 3.69 9.66 18.33
C VAL A 232 2.53 9.25 19.23
N ASN A 233 2.41 9.88 20.38
CA ASN A 233 1.33 9.61 21.34
C ASN A 233 0.72 10.89 21.90
N GLY A 234 -0.28 10.75 22.77
CA GLY A 234 -0.90 11.86 23.48
C GLY A 234 -1.58 12.89 22.57
N GLU A 235 -1.48 14.17 22.89
CA GLU A 235 -2.14 15.26 22.15
C GLU A 235 -1.56 15.44 20.74
N ALA A 236 -0.26 15.20 20.53
CA ALA A 236 0.36 15.28 19.21
C ALA A 236 -0.25 14.26 18.23
N LEU A 237 -0.56 13.05 18.68
CA LEU A 237 -1.27 12.06 17.85
C LEU A 237 -2.70 12.50 17.54
N VAL A 238 -3.39 13.14 18.50
CA VAL A 238 -4.72 13.71 18.28
C VAL A 238 -4.68 14.76 17.18
N ASP A 239 -3.74 15.71 17.25
CA ASP A 239 -3.61 16.78 16.27
C ASP A 239 -3.30 16.24 14.87
N LEU A 240 -2.43 15.24 14.77
CA LEU A 240 -2.12 14.57 13.50
C LEU A 240 -3.35 13.86 12.89
N ASN A 241 -4.13 13.17 13.70
CA ASN A 241 -5.32 12.48 13.23
C ASN A 241 -6.45 13.47 12.87
N VAL A 242 -6.62 14.57 13.60
CA VAL A 242 -7.55 15.65 13.21
C VAL A 242 -7.16 16.23 11.83
N ARG A 243 -5.87 16.43 11.57
CA ARG A 243 -5.39 16.88 10.25
C ARG A 243 -5.65 15.84 9.15
N ARG A 244 -5.47 14.55 9.45
CA ARG A 244 -5.64 13.45 8.49
C ARG A 244 -7.11 13.20 8.13
N PHE A 245 -7.99 13.19 9.10
CA PHE A 245 -9.41 12.82 8.93
C PHE A 245 -10.35 14.03 8.83
N GLY A 246 -9.84 15.21 9.15
CA GLY A 246 -10.63 16.45 9.13
C GLY A 246 -11.69 16.53 10.25
N VAL A 247 -12.49 17.60 10.19
CA VAL A 247 -13.52 17.91 11.19
C VAL A 247 -14.82 17.10 11.03
N GLY A 248 -14.93 16.24 10.01
CA GLY A 248 -16.09 15.36 9.80
C GLY A 248 -16.12 14.12 10.70
N TYR A 249 -15.02 13.85 11.42
CA TYR A 249 -14.96 12.75 12.37
C TYR A 249 -15.84 13.03 13.58
N GLY A 250 -16.75 12.11 13.90
CA GLY A 250 -17.63 12.20 15.08
C GLY A 250 -19.02 12.77 14.82
N ASP A 251 -19.41 12.97 13.57
CA ASP A 251 -20.82 13.16 13.24
C ASP A 251 -21.57 11.84 13.51
N GLU A 252 -22.65 11.94 14.30
CA GLU A 252 -23.43 10.80 14.83
C GLU A 252 -24.06 9.89 13.75
N ASN A 253 -23.92 10.25 12.47
CA ASN A 253 -24.47 9.53 11.33
C ASN A 253 -23.52 8.51 10.68
N VAL A 254 -22.34 8.24 11.27
CA VAL A 254 -21.47 7.15 10.80
C VAL A 254 -22.11 5.82 11.20
N VAL A 255 -22.89 5.25 10.32
CA VAL A 255 -23.47 3.90 10.50
C VAL A 255 -22.30 2.90 10.50
N CYS A 256 -21.94 2.44 11.70
CA CYS A 256 -20.96 1.37 11.86
C CYS A 256 -21.59 0.05 11.38
N THR A 257 -21.40 -0.32 10.11
CA THR A 257 -21.70 -1.66 9.67
C THR A 257 -20.84 -2.67 10.44
N PRO A 258 -21.39 -3.86 10.79
CA PRO A 258 -20.60 -4.91 11.44
C PRO A 258 -19.31 -5.19 10.67
N LEU A 259 -18.17 -5.21 11.34
CA LEU A 259 -16.90 -5.62 10.74
C LEU A 259 -16.95 -7.13 10.49
N ARG A 260 -17.16 -7.52 9.24
CA ARG A 260 -16.76 -8.84 8.79
C ARG A 260 -15.24 -8.85 8.59
N SER A 261 -14.60 -9.96 8.81
CA SER A 261 -13.16 -10.07 8.94
C SER A 261 -12.35 -9.62 7.74
N LEU A 262 -12.89 -9.66 6.53
CA LEU A 262 -12.19 -9.28 5.30
C LEU A 262 -13.03 -8.32 4.44
N GLN A 263 -13.28 -7.12 4.95
CA GLN A 263 -13.87 -6.02 4.14
C GLN A 263 -12.83 -5.31 3.26
N CYS A 264 -11.58 -5.75 3.31
CA CYS A 264 -10.51 -5.17 2.53
C CYS A 264 -10.63 -5.64 1.07
N LYS A 265 -10.78 -4.69 0.14
CA LYS A 265 -10.77 -4.97 -1.31
C LYS A 265 -9.49 -5.70 -1.78
N ALA A 266 -8.39 -5.61 -1.02
CA ALA A 266 -7.18 -6.37 -1.28
C ALA A 266 -7.44 -7.89 -1.34
N ALA A 267 -8.36 -8.40 -0.53
CA ALA A 267 -8.72 -9.81 -0.53
C ALA A 267 -9.24 -10.31 -1.90
N ASP A 268 -9.84 -9.46 -2.70
CA ASP A 268 -10.42 -9.84 -3.99
C ASP A 268 -9.53 -9.55 -5.19
N ARG A 269 -8.66 -8.54 -5.10
CA ARG A 269 -7.91 -8.02 -6.26
C ARG A 269 -6.42 -7.87 -6.08
N ALA A 270 -5.88 -8.09 -4.89
CA ALA A 270 -4.47 -7.91 -4.63
C ALA A 270 -3.77 -9.19 -4.17
N VAL A 271 -2.50 -9.23 -4.46
CA VAL A 271 -1.55 -10.16 -3.86
C VAL A 271 -0.33 -9.38 -3.37
N PHE A 272 0.21 -9.81 -2.27
CA PHE A 272 1.51 -9.39 -1.77
C PHE A 272 2.52 -10.49 -2.01
N LEU A 273 3.72 -10.11 -2.42
CA LEU A 273 4.86 -11.00 -2.56
C LEU A 273 5.97 -10.56 -1.61
N SER A 274 6.39 -11.46 -0.73
CA SER A 274 7.48 -11.20 0.20
C SER A 274 8.85 -11.27 -0.50
N PRO A 275 9.94 -10.82 0.14
CA PRO A 275 11.30 -11.00 -0.37
C PRO A 275 11.65 -12.48 -0.61
N GLU A 276 11.08 -13.40 0.17
CA GLU A 276 11.25 -14.85 0.05
C GLU A 276 10.35 -15.47 -1.04
N LEU A 277 9.68 -14.66 -1.85
CA LEU A 277 8.71 -15.06 -2.86
C LEU A 277 7.52 -15.85 -2.29
N GLU A 278 7.05 -15.46 -1.11
CA GLU A 278 5.84 -16.02 -0.50
C GLU A 278 4.65 -15.10 -0.73
N LEU A 279 3.51 -15.69 -1.03
CA LEU A 279 2.27 -14.94 -1.26
C LEU A 279 1.55 -14.62 0.05
N SER A 280 0.87 -13.48 0.06
CA SER A 280 -0.12 -13.09 1.07
C SER A 280 -1.15 -12.14 0.46
N ILE A 281 -2.14 -11.73 1.24
CA ILE A 281 -3.13 -10.71 0.85
C ILE A 281 -2.48 -9.31 0.86
N CYS A 282 -1.70 -9.02 1.89
CA CYS A 282 -1.01 -7.75 2.09
C CYS A 282 0.28 -7.93 2.90
N HIS A 283 1.08 -6.88 3.01
CA HIS A 283 2.35 -6.91 3.73
C HIS A 283 2.19 -7.07 5.26
N ASP A 284 1.07 -6.61 5.84
CA ASP A 284 0.79 -6.75 7.28
C ASP A 284 0.35 -8.17 7.66
N MET A 285 -0.13 -8.97 6.71
CA MET A 285 -0.59 -10.32 7.00
C MET A 285 0.59 -11.25 7.30
N LYS A 286 0.59 -11.87 8.47
CA LYS A 286 1.65 -12.80 8.89
C LYS A 286 1.60 -14.13 8.17
N ARG A 287 0.40 -14.60 7.79
CA ARG A 287 0.26 -15.86 7.06
C ARG A 287 0.78 -15.73 5.64
N ARG A 288 1.65 -16.65 5.25
CA ARG A 288 2.34 -16.70 3.97
C ARG A 288 2.14 -18.06 3.30
N TRP A 289 2.16 -18.07 1.99
CA TRP A 289 2.09 -19.27 1.15
C TRP A 289 3.29 -19.30 0.22
N ALA A 290 4.19 -20.26 0.45
CA ALA A 290 5.40 -20.40 -0.35
C ALA A 290 5.08 -20.75 -1.80
N THR A 291 5.71 -20.05 -2.75
CA THR A 291 5.65 -20.38 -4.18
C THR A 291 6.72 -21.38 -4.57
N ALA A 292 7.81 -21.47 -3.81
CA ALA A 292 8.88 -22.42 -4.04
C ALA A 292 8.37 -23.88 -3.99
N GLY A 293 8.68 -24.66 -5.01
CA GLY A 293 8.31 -26.08 -5.11
C GLY A 293 6.85 -26.38 -5.42
N LYS A 294 5.92 -25.43 -5.18
CA LYS A 294 4.48 -25.60 -5.44
C LYS A 294 3.98 -24.74 -6.60
N GLY A 295 4.71 -23.70 -6.96
CA GLY A 295 4.31 -22.73 -7.95
C GLY A 295 3.27 -21.72 -7.45
N PHE A 296 3.08 -20.67 -8.25
CA PHE A 296 2.11 -19.60 -7.94
C PHE A 296 0.67 -20.10 -7.78
N ASP A 297 0.22 -20.95 -8.70
CA ASP A 297 -1.19 -21.37 -8.75
C ASP A 297 -1.64 -22.09 -7.48
N GLU A 298 -0.80 -22.99 -6.97
CA GLU A 298 -1.14 -23.71 -5.73
C GLU A 298 -1.07 -22.80 -4.51
N ALA A 299 -0.06 -21.94 -4.41
CA ALA A 299 0.04 -20.97 -3.34
C ALA A 299 -1.17 -20.01 -3.36
N TYR A 300 -1.54 -19.49 -4.53
CA TYR A 300 -2.70 -18.62 -4.72
C TYR A 300 -4.01 -19.34 -4.39
N ARG A 301 -4.18 -20.58 -4.84
CA ARG A 301 -5.36 -21.39 -4.51
C ARG A 301 -5.51 -21.59 -2.99
N LEU A 302 -4.45 -21.95 -2.29
CA LEU A 302 -4.46 -22.12 -0.84
C LEU A 302 -4.78 -20.81 -0.11
N MET A 303 -4.18 -19.70 -0.56
CA MET A 303 -4.49 -18.37 -0.04
C MET A 303 -5.97 -18.02 -0.24
N ARG A 304 -6.53 -18.30 -1.43
CA ARG A 304 -7.95 -18.03 -1.73
C ARG A 304 -8.89 -18.87 -0.86
N LEU A 305 -8.62 -20.14 -0.65
CA LEU A 305 -9.42 -20.99 0.24
C LEU A 305 -9.45 -20.42 1.65
N TRP A 306 -8.31 -20.00 2.17
CA TRP A 306 -8.23 -19.40 3.50
C TRP A 306 -8.98 -18.05 3.58
N ILE A 307 -8.94 -17.23 2.53
CA ILE A 307 -9.71 -15.99 2.47
C ILE A 307 -11.22 -16.27 2.56
N GLU A 308 -11.71 -17.27 1.82
CA GLU A 308 -13.14 -17.63 1.85
C GLU A 308 -13.57 -18.13 3.25
N GLU A 309 -12.72 -18.91 3.94
CA GLU A 309 -12.97 -19.33 5.32
C GLU A 309 -13.08 -18.13 6.29
N LEU A 310 -12.31 -17.06 6.03
CA LEU A 310 -12.31 -15.90 6.91
C LEU A 310 -13.42 -14.88 6.61
N LYS A 311 -13.99 -14.85 5.41
CA LYS A 311 -14.95 -13.80 5.00
C LYS A 311 -16.12 -13.62 5.95
N ASP A 312 -16.58 -14.71 6.55
CA ASP A 312 -17.74 -14.71 7.44
C ASP A 312 -17.38 -14.72 8.94
N VAL A 313 -16.09 -14.76 9.26
CA VAL A 313 -15.64 -14.71 10.65
C VAL A 313 -15.81 -13.30 11.21
N PRO A 314 -16.62 -13.05 12.24
CA PRO A 314 -16.75 -11.73 12.84
C PRO A 314 -15.48 -11.36 13.62
N ILE A 315 -15.12 -10.06 13.61
CA ILE A 315 -14.13 -9.55 14.54
C ILE A 315 -14.83 -9.27 15.87
N GLU A 316 -14.47 -10.02 16.89
CA GLU A 316 -15.10 -9.90 18.21
C GLU A 316 -14.87 -8.52 18.82
N GLY A 317 -15.92 -7.95 19.42
CA GLY A 317 -15.86 -6.66 20.11
C GLY A 317 -15.96 -5.42 19.21
N CYS A 318 -15.92 -5.56 17.87
CA CYS A 318 -15.91 -4.43 16.94
C CYS A 318 -17.29 -4.00 16.42
N SER A 319 -18.35 -4.76 16.72
CA SER A 319 -19.71 -4.42 16.30
C SER A 319 -20.21 -3.19 17.03
N GLY A 320 -20.58 -2.14 16.28
CA GLY A 320 -21.09 -0.88 16.86
C GLY A 320 -20.03 0.05 17.47
N CYS A 321 -18.74 -0.21 17.26
CA CYS A 321 -17.69 0.67 17.79
C CYS A 321 -17.70 2.04 17.09
N ILE A 322 -17.95 3.11 17.88
CA ILE A 322 -18.00 4.51 17.39
C ILE A 322 -16.62 5.01 16.93
N ASP A 323 -15.53 4.46 17.46
CA ASP A 323 -14.16 4.88 17.15
C ASP A 323 -13.54 4.11 15.97
N ARG A 324 -14.35 3.32 15.28
CA ARG A 324 -13.91 2.54 14.13
C ARG A 324 -13.18 3.35 13.05
N PRO A 325 -13.58 4.57 12.67
CA PRO A 325 -12.86 5.37 11.67
C PRO A 325 -11.40 5.69 12.04
N LEU A 326 -11.07 5.69 13.33
CA LEU A 326 -9.71 5.88 13.83
C LEU A 326 -8.94 4.57 13.98
N CYS A 327 -9.68 3.46 14.02
CA CYS A 327 -9.09 2.16 14.27
C CYS A 327 -8.37 1.67 13.03
N ASN A 328 -7.05 1.51 13.12
CA ASN A 328 -6.21 0.93 12.07
C ASN A 328 -6.14 -0.61 12.17
N MET A 329 -6.92 -1.19 13.09
CA MET A 329 -6.99 -2.64 13.24
C MET A 329 -7.74 -3.25 12.05
N CYS A 330 -7.13 -4.27 11.48
CA CYS A 330 -7.71 -5.10 10.44
C CYS A 330 -7.38 -6.57 10.73
N THR A 331 -7.88 -7.49 9.92
CA THR A 331 -7.60 -8.92 10.08
C THR A 331 -6.10 -9.25 10.14
N ALA A 332 -5.28 -8.52 9.38
CA ALA A 332 -3.83 -8.73 9.38
C ALA A 332 -3.15 -8.33 10.70
N ARG A 333 -3.71 -7.36 11.41
CA ARG A 333 -3.20 -6.82 12.69
C ARG A 333 -3.91 -7.38 13.91
N SER A 334 -4.98 -8.15 13.72
CA SER A 334 -5.70 -8.81 14.80
C SER A 334 -5.07 -10.16 15.14
N GLU A 335 -5.43 -10.69 16.30
CA GLU A 335 -5.03 -12.05 16.70
C GLU A 335 -5.97 -13.06 16.04
N LEU A 336 -5.38 -13.96 15.24
CA LEU A 336 -6.07 -15.09 14.66
C LEU A 336 -5.90 -16.29 15.59
N ILE A 337 -7.00 -16.72 16.20
CA ILE A 337 -7.02 -17.91 17.06
C ILE A 337 -7.67 -19.05 16.26
N GLU A 338 -6.84 -19.98 15.80
CA GLU A 338 -7.31 -21.19 15.11
C GLU A 338 -7.59 -22.28 16.15
N SER A 339 -8.77 -22.88 16.09
CA SER A 339 -9.18 -23.97 16.97
C SER A 339 -9.93 -25.04 16.17
N PRO A 340 -10.11 -26.26 16.71
CA PRO A 340 -10.94 -27.29 16.08
C PRO A 340 -12.41 -26.88 15.84
N HIS A 341 -12.86 -25.81 16.49
CA HIS A 341 -14.21 -25.25 16.40
C HIS A 341 -14.31 -24.06 15.44
N GLY A 342 -13.22 -23.71 14.72
CA GLY A 342 -13.15 -22.61 13.77
C GLY A 342 -12.14 -21.52 14.15
N THR A 343 -12.00 -20.56 13.26
CA THR A 343 -11.12 -19.40 13.44
C THR A 343 -11.89 -18.27 14.14
N ARG A 344 -11.26 -17.66 15.15
CA ARG A 344 -11.74 -16.46 15.84
C ARG A 344 -10.76 -15.32 15.56
N ILE A 345 -11.29 -14.12 15.45
CA ILE A 345 -10.49 -12.91 15.23
C ILE A 345 -10.71 -11.99 16.43
N CYS A 346 -9.67 -11.77 17.19
CA CYS A 346 -9.71 -10.96 18.40
C CYS A 346 -8.86 -9.70 18.20
N VAL A 347 -9.39 -8.55 18.62
CA VAL A 347 -8.61 -7.33 18.73
C VAL A 347 -7.97 -7.29 20.11
N PRO A 348 -6.64 -7.04 20.22
CA PRO A 348 -6.00 -6.90 21.52
C PRO A 348 -6.70 -5.84 22.39
N GLU A 349 -7.02 -6.18 23.64
CA GLU A 349 -7.78 -5.29 24.52
C GLU A 349 -7.11 -3.94 24.76
N GLY A 350 -5.77 -3.93 24.81
CA GLY A 350 -4.98 -2.70 24.90
C GLY A 350 -5.23 -1.75 23.73
N HIS A 351 -5.25 -2.28 22.51
CA HIS A 351 -5.50 -1.49 21.29
C HIS A 351 -6.88 -0.83 21.30
N CYS A 352 -7.95 -1.56 21.65
CA CYS A 352 -9.29 -0.98 21.75
C CYS A 352 -9.36 0.16 22.74
N ARG A 353 -8.68 0.04 23.89
CA ARG A 353 -8.64 1.07 24.93
C ARG A 353 -7.91 2.32 24.47
N GLU A 354 -6.80 2.16 23.74
CA GLU A 354 -6.04 3.28 23.17
C GLU A 354 -6.86 4.02 22.10
N VAL A 355 -7.50 3.29 21.20
CA VAL A 355 -8.35 3.87 20.14
C VAL A 355 -9.54 4.61 20.74
N ALA A 356 -10.21 4.06 21.75
CA ALA A 356 -11.32 4.71 22.44
C ALA A 356 -10.87 6.02 23.12
N THR A 357 -9.71 6.01 23.77
CA THR A 357 -9.12 7.20 24.39
C THR A 357 -8.78 8.27 23.35
N LEU A 358 -8.20 7.87 22.22
CA LEU A 358 -7.92 8.76 21.11
C LEU A 358 -9.21 9.35 20.53
N GLY A 359 -10.22 8.52 20.32
CA GLY A 359 -11.52 8.95 19.79
C GLY A 359 -12.24 9.97 20.69
N GLU A 360 -12.20 9.77 22.00
CA GLU A 360 -12.75 10.74 22.95
C GLU A 360 -12.04 12.10 22.86
N LYS A 361 -10.71 12.08 22.83
CA LYS A 361 -9.90 13.31 22.70
C LYS A 361 -10.17 14.02 21.37
N MET A 362 -10.27 13.28 20.26
CA MET A 362 -10.59 13.86 18.96
C MET A 362 -11.97 14.50 18.92
N ARG A 363 -13.00 13.81 19.42
CA ARG A 363 -14.36 14.38 19.51
C ARG A 363 -14.38 15.66 20.35
N ARG A 364 -13.63 15.70 21.46
CA ARG A 364 -13.47 16.92 22.28
C ARG A 364 -12.83 18.04 21.46
N ARG A 365 -11.70 17.79 20.80
CA ARG A 365 -10.96 18.77 20.00
C ARG A 365 -11.80 19.37 18.87
N ILE A 366 -12.55 18.51 18.16
CA ILE A 366 -13.44 18.94 17.08
C ILE A 366 -14.57 19.84 17.62
N ARG A 367 -15.16 19.52 18.79
CA ARG A 367 -16.18 20.37 19.40
C ARG A 367 -15.63 21.75 19.78
N GLU A 368 -14.42 21.80 20.33
CA GLU A 368 -13.71 23.04 20.64
C GLU A 368 -13.53 23.91 19.38
N GLN A 369 -13.02 23.33 18.30
CA GLN A 369 -12.84 24.04 17.00
C GLN A 369 -14.15 24.50 16.38
N LYS A 370 -15.22 23.69 16.44
CA LYS A 370 -16.56 24.10 15.97
C LYS A 370 -17.19 25.18 16.86
N GLY A 371 -16.85 25.22 18.16
CA GLY A 371 -17.29 26.25 19.11
C GLY A 371 -16.61 27.59 18.88
N ASP A 372 -15.32 27.59 18.52
CA ASP A 372 -14.56 28.81 18.21
C ASP A 372 -14.93 29.46 16.87
N MET A 373 -15.64 28.74 16.01
CA MET A 373 -16.15 29.23 14.70
C MET A 373 -17.56 29.85 14.81
N ARG A 374 -18.17 29.90 15.98
CA ARG A 374 -19.46 30.57 16.27
C ARG A 374 -19.27 31.85 17.05
#